data_1628422115589bba79140371f746e609
#
_entry.id   1628422115589bba79140371f746e609
#
_cell.length_a   1.000
_cell.length_b   1.000
_cell.length_c   1.000
_cell.angle_alpha   90.00
_cell.angle_beta   90.00
_cell.angle_gamma   90.00
#
_symmetry.space_group_name_H-M   'P 1'
#
loop_
_entity.id
_entity.type
_entity.pdbx_description
1 polymer ?
#
loop_
_entity_poly.entity_id
_entity_poly.type
_entity_poly.pdbx_seq_one_letter_code
_entity_poly.pdbx_strand_id
1 'polypeptide(L)'
;MIKKTKPPKTRIANVTEKPKCKHPVLPRFICEEKLGRLGNQMFSFASAYGIAAHLNRTMVVDRSTYLNKVFTLDAMMVDKCVCGEAKPKHSKKHCSFDKDLLNLKASENCRVGHYLQSWKYFVSVVPQIKKQFTFKREVFDKALEIITKFKTDFLKKHSGINVKPIGENITFVGVHVRRGNIANKHFIDFGCMVAPKEYIDKAIMYFINNFTDVLFLVCSDNMTWITANVNQSNVVYERGNSPEVDMSVLSQYNHTIITVGTFGWWAGFIAGGIILYYKHPAKEGSRFRKHFSKDYSDFYYPGWIGME
;
A
#
# COMPACT_ATOMS: atom_id res chain seq x y z
N MET A 1 75.69 7.48 7.21
CA MET A 1 74.25 7.38 7.48
C MET A 1 73.58 6.83 6.24
N ILE A 2 73.20 5.56 6.26
CA ILE A 2 72.57 4.88 5.08
C ILE A 2 71.07 4.89 5.33
N LYS A 3 70.33 5.61 4.44
CA LYS A 3 68.87 5.64 4.48
C LYS A 3 68.30 4.30 3.97
N LYS A 4 67.61 3.53 4.83
CA LYS A 4 66.86 2.35 4.43
C LYS A 4 65.53 2.79 3.80
N THR A 5 65.38 2.53 2.50
CA THR A 5 64.11 2.67 1.79
C THR A 5 63.23 1.44 2.04
N LYS A 6 61.95 1.65 2.47
CA LYS A 6 60.95 0.58 2.62
C LYS A 6 60.46 0.18 1.21
N PRO A 7 60.23 -1.15 0.97
CA PRO A 7 59.66 -1.62 -0.28
C PRO A 7 58.15 -1.24 -0.41
N PRO A 8 57.65 -1.09 -1.64
CA PRO A 8 56.25 -0.73 -1.86
C PRO A 8 55.33 -1.92 -1.50
N LYS A 9 54.29 -1.64 -0.72
CA LYS A 9 53.21 -2.60 -0.44
C LYS A 9 52.31 -2.76 -1.66
N THR A 10 52.48 -3.83 -2.41
CA THR A 10 51.56 -4.27 -3.45
C THR A 10 50.24 -4.75 -2.77
N ARG A 11 49.22 -3.92 -2.85
CA ARG A 11 47.85 -4.33 -2.47
C ARG A 11 47.28 -5.19 -3.59
N ILE A 12 47.36 -6.50 -3.48
CA ILE A 12 46.55 -7.41 -4.31
C ILE A 12 45.12 -7.29 -3.79
N ALA A 13 44.28 -6.61 -4.55
CA ALA A 13 42.85 -6.60 -4.33
C ALA A 13 42.33 -7.96 -4.76
N ASN A 14 42.05 -8.85 -3.79
CA ASN A 14 41.27 -10.05 -4.05
C ASN A 14 39.85 -9.58 -4.42
N VAL A 15 39.56 -9.46 -5.70
CA VAL A 15 38.22 -9.39 -6.23
C VAL A 15 37.63 -10.79 -6.07
N THR A 16 37.02 -11.06 -4.94
CA THR A 16 36.19 -12.24 -4.77
C THR A 16 34.99 -12.07 -5.69
N GLU A 17 34.99 -12.77 -6.84
CA GLU A 17 33.80 -12.88 -7.69
C GLU A 17 32.65 -13.36 -6.81
N LYS A 18 31.58 -12.56 -6.74
CA LYS A 18 30.35 -12.99 -6.07
C LYS A 18 29.88 -14.28 -6.74
N PRO A 19 29.56 -15.34 -5.96
CA PRO A 19 29.10 -16.59 -6.55
C PRO A 19 27.91 -16.31 -7.47
N LYS A 20 28.02 -16.72 -8.75
CA LYS A 20 26.95 -16.58 -9.74
C LYS A 20 25.72 -17.31 -9.22
N CYS A 21 24.58 -16.62 -9.30
CA CYS A 21 23.29 -17.16 -8.89
C CYS A 21 22.98 -18.42 -9.70
N LYS A 22 22.86 -19.57 -9.03
CA LYS A 22 22.41 -20.81 -9.67
C LYS A 22 20.90 -20.75 -9.78
N HIS A 23 20.38 -20.47 -10.96
CA HIS A 23 18.94 -20.53 -11.23
C HIS A 23 18.68 -21.31 -12.54
N PRO A 24 17.50 -21.94 -12.66
CA PRO A 24 17.10 -22.57 -13.93
C PRO A 24 17.04 -21.49 -15.03
N VAL A 25 17.11 -21.95 -16.29
CA VAL A 25 16.92 -21.04 -17.42
C VAL A 25 15.52 -20.44 -17.33
N LEU A 26 15.46 -19.17 -16.98
CA LEU A 26 14.20 -18.43 -16.87
C LEU A 26 13.89 -17.73 -18.20
N PRO A 27 12.61 -17.62 -18.58
CA PRO A 27 12.20 -16.72 -19.66
C PRO A 27 12.57 -15.28 -19.28
N ARG A 28 12.49 -14.35 -20.24
CA ARG A 28 12.70 -12.91 -19.93
C ARG A 28 11.70 -12.45 -18.88
N PHE A 29 12.20 -11.79 -17.83
CA PHE A 29 11.41 -11.50 -16.65
C PHE A 29 11.52 -10.04 -16.17
N ILE A 30 10.56 -9.68 -15.36
CA ILE A 30 10.52 -8.45 -14.57
C ILE A 30 10.48 -8.82 -13.09
N CYS A 31 11.30 -8.16 -12.26
CA CYS A 31 11.20 -8.18 -10.79
C CYS A 31 10.73 -6.83 -10.28
N GLU A 32 10.12 -6.82 -9.09
CA GLU A 32 9.91 -5.60 -8.33
C GLU A 32 11.12 -5.23 -7.45
N GLU A 33 11.30 -3.94 -7.20
CA GLU A 33 12.14 -3.44 -6.12
C GLU A 33 11.35 -3.40 -4.81
N LYS A 34 11.86 -4.06 -3.77
CA LYS A 34 11.19 -4.09 -2.45
C LYS A 34 11.55 -2.87 -1.63
N LEU A 35 10.67 -1.88 -1.58
CA LEU A 35 10.85 -0.66 -0.80
C LEU A 35 9.64 -0.37 0.09
N GLY A 36 9.91 0.17 1.26
CA GLY A 36 8.91 0.64 2.20
C GLY A 36 8.12 -0.46 2.91
N ARG A 37 6.94 -0.10 3.43
CA ARG A 37 6.04 -0.98 4.17
C ARG A 37 5.02 -1.65 3.24
N LEU A 38 4.09 -2.43 3.80
CA LEU A 38 3.10 -3.25 3.10
C LEU A 38 2.48 -2.56 1.87
N GLY A 39 1.83 -1.42 2.03
CA GLY A 39 1.18 -0.74 0.90
C GLY A 39 2.14 -0.29 -0.22
N ASN A 40 3.37 0.09 0.12
CA ASN A 40 4.39 0.41 -0.89
C ASN A 40 4.83 -0.84 -1.66
N GLN A 41 5.04 -1.96 -0.96
CA GLN A 41 5.40 -3.24 -1.58
C GLN A 41 4.27 -3.76 -2.47
N MET A 42 3.00 -3.57 -2.08
CA MET A 42 1.85 -3.89 -2.92
C MET A 42 1.87 -3.09 -4.24
N PHE A 43 2.17 -1.79 -4.18
CA PHE A 43 2.33 -0.98 -5.40
C PHE A 43 3.49 -1.47 -6.27
N SER A 44 4.66 -1.72 -5.67
CA SER A 44 5.83 -2.23 -6.41
C SER A 44 5.51 -3.54 -7.11
N PHE A 45 4.85 -4.48 -6.42
CA PHE A 45 4.42 -5.75 -6.98
C PHE A 45 3.40 -5.57 -8.12
N ALA A 46 2.29 -4.87 -7.85
CA ALA A 46 1.23 -4.68 -8.83
C ALA A 46 1.71 -3.99 -10.10
N SER A 47 2.55 -2.95 -9.94
CA SER A 47 3.11 -2.22 -11.07
C SER A 47 4.12 -3.07 -11.86
N ALA A 48 5.00 -3.83 -11.19
CA ALA A 48 5.90 -4.75 -11.87
C ALA A 48 5.13 -5.85 -12.60
N TYR A 49 4.04 -6.37 -12.02
CA TYR A 49 3.16 -7.34 -12.64
C TYR A 49 2.51 -6.78 -13.92
N GLY A 50 1.95 -5.57 -13.85
CA GLY A 50 1.35 -4.92 -15.01
C GLY A 50 2.37 -4.57 -16.10
N ILE A 51 3.59 -4.11 -15.74
CA ILE A 51 4.69 -3.90 -16.68
C ILE A 51 5.10 -5.22 -17.34
N ALA A 52 5.23 -6.31 -16.57
CA ALA A 52 5.55 -7.63 -17.10
C ALA A 52 4.49 -8.12 -18.10
N ALA A 53 3.20 -7.99 -17.75
CA ALA A 53 2.08 -8.34 -18.63
C ALA A 53 2.10 -7.50 -19.93
N HIS A 54 2.30 -6.18 -19.82
CA HIS A 54 2.40 -5.29 -21.00
C HIS A 54 3.53 -5.70 -21.95
N LEU A 55 4.67 -6.09 -21.39
CA LEU A 55 5.87 -6.48 -22.15
C LEU A 55 5.87 -7.95 -22.58
N ASN A 56 4.80 -8.70 -22.28
CA ASN A 56 4.72 -10.16 -22.48
C ASN A 56 5.93 -10.90 -21.88
N ARG A 57 6.22 -10.59 -20.59
CA ARG A 57 7.31 -11.20 -19.82
C ARG A 57 6.78 -11.85 -18.55
N THR A 58 7.57 -12.75 -18.00
CA THR A 58 7.25 -13.38 -16.72
C THR A 58 7.49 -12.41 -15.57
N MET A 59 6.51 -12.23 -14.66
CA MET A 59 6.74 -11.63 -13.37
C MET A 59 7.42 -12.64 -12.45
N VAL A 60 8.58 -12.31 -11.90
CA VAL A 60 9.25 -13.11 -10.87
C VAL A 60 9.41 -12.33 -9.59
N VAL A 61 9.29 -13.00 -8.47
CA VAL A 61 9.25 -12.40 -7.13
C VAL A 61 10.29 -13.08 -6.24
N ASP A 62 11.04 -12.28 -5.53
CA ASP A 62 11.95 -12.80 -4.49
C ASP A 62 11.13 -13.54 -3.41
N ARG A 63 11.42 -14.82 -3.21
CA ARG A 63 10.77 -15.72 -2.25
C ARG A 63 10.69 -15.14 -0.83
N SER A 64 11.65 -14.30 -0.44
CA SER A 64 11.68 -13.64 0.87
C SER A 64 10.80 -12.38 0.96
N THR A 65 9.94 -12.10 -0.03
CA THR A 65 9.05 -10.93 0.03
C THR A 65 8.10 -11.02 1.22
N TYR A 66 7.86 -9.89 1.89
CA TYR A 66 6.88 -9.81 2.97
C TYR A 66 5.46 -10.11 2.47
N LEU A 67 5.15 -9.76 1.21
CA LEU A 67 3.84 -10.02 0.62
C LEU A 67 3.48 -11.52 0.64
N ASN A 68 4.47 -12.42 0.52
CA ASN A 68 4.24 -13.87 0.60
C ASN A 68 3.83 -14.36 2.00
N LYS A 69 4.00 -13.56 3.05
CA LYS A 69 3.48 -13.82 4.39
C LYS A 69 2.03 -13.38 4.57
N VAL A 70 1.59 -12.45 3.72
CA VAL A 70 0.27 -11.81 3.82
C VAL A 70 -0.74 -12.40 2.84
N PHE A 71 -0.30 -12.64 1.60
CA PHE A 71 -1.15 -12.99 0.48
C PHE A 71 -0.80 -14.36 -0.11
N THR A 72 -1.78 -14.94 -0.81
CA THR A 72 -1.60 -16.17 -1.60
C THR A 72 -1.16 -15.79 -3.01
N LEU A 73 0.14 -15.49 -3.17
CA LEU A 73 0.70 -15.11 -4.47
C LEU A 73 0.89 -16.34 -5.37
N ASP A 74 0.50 -16.24 -6.63
CA ASP A 74 0.75 -17.26 -7.66
C ASP A 74 1.83 -16.82 -8.68
N ALA A 75 2.57 -15.73 -8.39
CA ALA A 75 3.72 -15.32 -9.17
C ALA A 75 4.91 -16.28 -8.98
N MET A 76 5.76 -16.40 -9.99
CA MET A 76 6.94 -17.28 -9.95
C MET A 76 7.92 -16.82 -8.86
N MET A 77 8.13 -17.66 -7.84
CA MET A 77 9.05 -17.37 -6.74
C MET A 77 10.48 -17.76 -7.08
N VAL A 78 11.40 -16.82 -6.94
CA VAL A 78 12.84 -17.01 -7.20
C VAL A 78 13.69 -16.66 -5.98
N ASP A 79 14.94 -17.06 -5.99
CA ASP A 79 15.89 -16.65 -4.97
C ASP A 79 16.30 -15.18 -5.16
N LYS A 80 16.59 -14.49 -4.05
CA LYS A 80 16.93 -13.07 -4.03
C LYS A 80 18.01 -12.67 -5.03
N CYS A 81 18.98 -13.55 -5.28
CA CYS A 81 20.08 -13.27 -6.22
C CYS A 81 19.58 -13.06 -7.65
N VAL A 82 18.53 -13.75 -8.09
CA VAL A 82 17.96 -13.63 -9.44
C VAL A 82 17.49 -12.19 -9.71
N CYS A 83 16.72 -11.63 -8.81
CA CYS A 83 16.29 -10.23 -8.89
C CYS A 83 17.47 -9.26 -8.63
N GLY A 84 18.49 -9.69 -7.87
CA GLY A 84 19.71 -8.91 -7.63
C GLY A 84 20.57 -8.71 -8.87
N GLU A 85 20.61 -9.69 -9.77
CA GLU A 85 21.35 -9.63 -11.04
C GLU A 85 20.57 -8.91 -12.15
N ALA A 86 19.24 -8.74 -12.00
CA ALA A 86 18.40 -8.04 -12.97
C ALA A 86 18.78 -6.55 -13.06
N LYS A 87 18.76 -5.99 -14.27
CA LYS A 87 19.12 -4.60 -14.54
C LYS A 87 18.13 -3.64 -13.87
N PRO A 88 18.57 -2.72 -13.00
CA PRO A 88 17.67 -1.80 -12.35
C PRO A 88 17.09 -0.78 -13.34
N LYS A 89 15.77 -0.53 -13.23
CA LYS A 89 15.01 0.46 -14.00
C LYS A 89 14.09 1.19 -13.05
N HIS A 90 14.33 2.46 -12.82
CA HIS A 90 13.63 3.23 -11.81
C HIS A 90 12.79 4.34 -12.43
N SER A 91 11.57 4.51 -11.94
CA SER A 91 10.79 5.70 -12.24
C SER A 91 11.42 6.93 -11.59
N LYS A 92 11.42 8.05 -12.29
CA LYS A 92 11.88 9.35 -11.78
C LYS A 92 10.95 9.95 -10.74
N LYS A 93 9.67 9.55 -10.73
CA LYS A 93 8.63 10.06 -9.85
C LYS A 93 7.92 8.90 -9.16
N HIS A 94 7.72 9.02 -7.86
CA HIS A 94 7.18 7.93 -7.05
C HIS A 94 5.69 7.67 -7.29
N CYS A 95 4.89 8.73 -7.52
CA CYS A 95 3.43 8.71 -7.57
C CYS A 95 2.88 9.14 -8.93
N SER A 96 3.69 9.06 -9.99
CA SER A 96 3.28 9.36 -11.36
C SER A 96 3.56 8.16 -12.26
N PHE A 97 2.83 8.08 -13.35
CA PHE A 97 3.03 7.08 -14.37
C PHE A 97 4.20 7.44 -15.26
N ASP A 98 5.15 6.53 -15.39
CA ASP A 98 6.36 6.67 -16.24
C ASP A 98 6.26 5.70 -17.41
N LYS A 99 5.93 6.23 -18.59
CA LYS A 99 5.76 5.43 -19.81
C LYS A 99 7.04 4.73 -20.27
N ASP A 100 8.22 5.23 -19.89
CA ASP A 100 9.51 4.65 -20.28
C ASP A 100 9.66 3.22 -19.74
N LEU A 101 9.00 2.90 -18.60
CA LEU A 101 9.01 1.56 -18.03
C LEU A 101 8.15 0.54 -18.83
N LEU A 102 7.35 0.99 -19.77
CA LEU A 102 6.62 0.13 -20.71
C LEU A 102 7.40 -0.16 -22.01
N ASN A 103 8.61 0.43 -22.15
CA ASN A 103 9.45 0.30 -23.36
C ASN A 103 10.84 -0.27 -23.02
N LEU A 104 10.92 -1.24 -22.09
CA LEU A 104 12.16 -1.85 -21.70
C LEU A 104 12.71 -2.78 -22.79
N LYS A 105 14.04 -2.78 -22.98
CA LYS A 105 14.71 -3.61 -24.01
C LYS A 105 14.38 -5.07 -23.84
N ALA A 106 13.90 -5.71 -24.91
CA ALA A 106 13.47 -7.11 -24.90
C ALA A 106 14.56 -8.10 -24.48
N SER A 107 15.84 -7.75 -24.67
CA SER A 107 16.99 -8.59 -24.33
C SER A 107 17.41 -8.56 -22.85
N GLU A 108 16.81 -7.66 -22.01
CA GLU A 108 17.24 -7.43 -20.62
C GLU A 108 16.23 -8.01 -19.63
N ASN A 109 16.70 -8.72 -18.61
CA ASN A 109 15.93 -8.95 -17.38
C ASN A 109 16.01 -7.70 -16.53
N CYS A 110 14.86 -7.20 -16.06
CA CYS A 110 14.80 -5.90 -15.39
C CYS A 110 14.20 -5.99 -13.99
N ARG A 111 14.75 -5.20 -13.05
CA ARG A 111 14.16 -4.92 -11.75
C ARG A 111 13.62 -3.50 -11.76
N VAL A 112 12.29 -3.38 -11.74
CA VAL A 112 11.62 -2.08 -11.76
C VAL A 112 11.37 -1.57 -10.35
N GLY A 113 11.49 -0.25 -10.13
CA GLY A 113 11.41 0.29 -8.78
C GLY A 113 11.26 1.80 -8.68
N HIS A 114 11.53 2.29 -7.47
CA HIS A 114 11.21 3.56 -6.86
C HIS A 114 9.70 3.79 -6.72
N TYR A 115 9.11 2.92 -5.89
CA TYR A 115 7.73 2.97 -5.39
C TYR A 115 6.63 2.69 -6.42
N LEU A 116 6.69 3.20 -7.66
CA LEU A 116 5.74 2.95 -8.78
C LEU A 116 4.26 3.09 -8.37
N GLN A 117 3.95 4.13 -7.58
CA GLN A 117 2.61 4.32 -6.98
C GLN A 117 1.64 4.96 -7.97
N SER A 118 1.39 4.27 -9.09
CA SER A 118 0.37 4.64 -10.06
C SER A 118 -0.45 3.42 -10.47
N TRP A 119 -1.77 3.52 -10.36
CA TRP A 119 -2.69 2.48 -10.80
C TRP A 119 -2.60 2.20 -12.31
N LYS A 120 -2.11 3.16 -13.09
CA LYS A 120 -1.99 3.06 -14.55
C LYS A 120 -1.06 1.95 -15.02
N TYR A 121 -0.09 1.54 -14.18
CA TYR A 121 0.78 0.41 -14.52
C TYR A 121 0.04 -0.92 -14.58
N PHE A 122 -1.00 -1.11 -13.78
CA PHE A 122 -1.70 -2.40 -13.64
C PHE A 122 -3.19 -2.37 -13.99
N VAL A 123 -3.66 -1.30 -14.61
CA VAL A 123 -5.09 -1.14 -14.96
C VAL A 123 -5.60 -2.27 -15.85
N SER A 124 -4.80 -2.77 -16.77
CA SER A 124 -5.17 -3.87 -17.69
C SER A 124 -5.21 -5.25 -17.03
N VAL A 125 -4.69 -5.37 -15.82
CA VAL A 125 -4.56 -6.64 -15.07
C VAL A 125 -5.18 -6.58 -13.68
N VAL A 126 -6.14 -5.67 -13.46
CA VAL A 126 -6.80 -5.49 -12.16
C VAL A 126 -7.41 -6.78 -11.61
N PRO A 127 -8.11 -7.63 -12.38
CA PRO A 127 -8.64 -8.88 -11.86
C PRO A 127 -7.53 -9.81 -11.34
N GLN A 128 -6.41 -9.89 -12.06
CA GLN A 128 -5.25 -10.69 -11.65
C GLN A 128 -4.61 -10.13 -10.38
N ILE A 129 -4.45 -8.80 -10.27
CA ILE A 129 -3.91 -8.16 -9.06
C ILE A 129 -4.81 -8.43 -7.84
N LYS A 130 -6.13 -8.35 -7.99
CA LYS A 130 -7.06 -8.70 -6.90
C LYS A 130 -6.91 -10.17 -6.47
N LYS A 131 -6.69 -11.08 -7.42
CA LYS A 131 -6.41 -12.49 -7.11
C LYS A 131 -5.08 -12.67 -6.38
N GLN A 132 -4.00 -11.98 -6.80
CA GLN A 132 -2.70 -12.01 -6.10
C GLN A 132 -2.82 -11.53 -4.65
N PHE A 133 -3.65 -10.55 -4.38
CA PHE A 133 -3.83 -9.98 -3.03
C PHE A 133 -4.98 -10.65 -2.25
N THR A 134 -5.25 -11.92 -2.53
CA THR A 134 -6.08 -12.77 -1.66
C THR A 134 -5.31 -13.05 -0.37
N PHE A 135 -5.85 -12.63 0.76
CA PHE A 135 -5.21 -12.84 2.07
C PHE A 135 -5.04 -14.32 2.38
N LYS A 136 -3.96 -14.67 3.06
CA LYS A 136 -3.81 -15.99 3.65
C LYS A 136 -4.88 -16.24 4.70
N ARG A 137 -5.25 -17.51 4.83
CA ARG A 137 -6.35 -17.91 5.70
C ARG A 137 -6.18 -17.43 7.14
N GLU A 138 -4.98 -17.56 7.72
CA GLU A 138 -4.71 -17.09 9.09
C GLU A 138 -4.87 -15.59 9.29
N VAL A 139 -4.61 -14.76 8.26
CA VAL A 139 -4.83 -13.31 8.30
C VAL A 139 -6.31 -12.99 8.13
N PHE A 140 -6.97 -13.67 7.19
CA PHE A 140 -8.37 -13.47 6.90
C PHE A 140 -9.27 -13.87 8.08
N ASP A 141 -9.04 -15.04 8.68
CA ASP A 141 -9.83 -15.57 9.80
C ASP A 141 -9.73 -14.62 11.01
N LYS A 142 -8.55 -14.12 11.35
CA LYS A 142 -8.38 -13.10 12.41
C LYS A 142 -9.16 -11.82 12.12
N ALA A 143 -9.15 -11.36 10.88
CA ALA A 143 -9.92 -10.17 10.50
C ALA A 143 -11.43 -10.43 10.63
N LEU A 144 -11.90 -11.61 10.24
CA LEU A 144 -13.30 -11.99 10.36
C LEU A 144 -13.77 -12.08 11.83
N GLU A 145 -12.93 -12.61 12.73
CA GLU A 145 -13.19 -12.61 14.18
C GLU A 145 -13.39 -11.17 14.71
N ILE A 146 -12.51 -10.26 14.34
CA ILE A 146 -12.58 -8.84 14.72
C ILE A 146 -13.88 -8.21 14.23
N ILE A 147 -14.20 -8.36 12.95
CA ILE A 147 -15.41 -7.81 12.33
C ILE A 147 -16.66 -8.36 13.00
N THR A 148 -16.71 -9.68 13.24
CA THR A 148 -17.84 -10.36 13.90
C THR A 148 -18.05 -9.84 15.33
N LYS A 149 -16.95 -9.66 16.07
CA LYS A 149 -17.00 -9.09 17.41
C LYS A 149 -17.60 -7.68 17.40
N PHE A 150 -17.07 -6.79 16.54
CA PHE A 150 -17.58 -5.41 16.47
C PHE A 150 -19.03 -5.34 16.04
N LYS A 151 -19.45 -6.15 15.08
CA LYS A 151 -20.85 -6.26 14.67
C LYS A 151 -21.73 -6.67 15.86
N THR A 152 -21.32 -7.70 16.60
CA THR A 152 -22.05 -8.21 17.76
C THR A 152 -22.14 -7.17 18.88
N ASP A 153 -21.05 -6.51 19.21
CA ASP A 153 -20.99 -5.50 20.27
C ASP A 153 -21.83 -4.25 19.91
N PHE A 154 -21.80 -3.85 18.63
CA PHE A 154 -22.61 -2.76 18.11
C PHE A 154 -24.12 -3.10 18.22
N LEU A 155 -24.53 -4.28 17.77
CA LEU A 155 -25.92 -4.73 17.86
C LEU A 155 -26.40 -4.80 19.31
N LYS A 156 -25.62 -5.36 20.24
CA LYS A 156 -25.94 -5.41 21.67
C LYS A 156 -26.14 -4.02 22.27
N LYS A 157 -25.27 -3.07 21.96
CA LYS A 157 -25.35 -1.69 22.46
C LYS A 157 -26.61 -0.96 22.01
N HIS A 158 -27.13 -1.29 20.82
CA HIS A 158 -28.25 -0.61 20.20
C HIS A 158 -29.57 -1.41 20.27
N SER A 159 -29.57 -2.63 20.82
CA SER A 159 -30.78 -3.45 21.03
C SER A 159 -31.54 -3.17 22.36
N GLY A 160 -31.11 -2.19 23.16
CA GLY A 160 -31.71 -1.81 24.43
C GLY A 160 -32.74 -0.68 24.30
N ILE A 161 -34.03 -1.00 24.59
CA ILE A 161 -35.13 -0.09 24.99
C ILE A 161 -35.40 1.10 24.07
N ASN A 162 -36.43 0.99 23.22
CA ASN A 162 -36.98 2.08 22.36
C ASN A 162 -36.19 2.55 21.13
N VAL A 163 -35.20 1.81 20.67
CA VAL A 163 -34.57 2.06 19.36
C VAL A 163 -35.24 1.15 18.36
N LYS A 164 -35.61 1.67 17.16
CA LYS A 164 -35.98 0.84 16.00
C LYS A 164 -35.01 -0.32 15.90
N PRO A 165 -35.45 -1.57 15.66
CA PRO A 165 -34.54 -2.66 15.40
C PRO A 165 -33.55 -2.18 14.32
N ILE A 166 -32.25 -2.21 14.62
CA ILE A 166 -31.23 -1.96 13.59
C ILE A 166 -31.47 -3.02 12.53
N GLY A 167 -31.77 -2.58 11.30
CA GLY A 167 -32.05 -3.47 10.19
C GLY A 167 -30.92 -4.47 9.96
N GLU A 168 -31.20 -5.61 9.33
CA GLU A 168 -30.18 -6.60 8.97
C GLU A 168 -29.08 -6.02 8.05
N ASN A 169 -29.31 -4.85 7.46
CA ASN A 169 -28.47 -4.17 6.47
C ASN A 169 -27.64 -3.04 7.07
N ILE A 170 -26.69 -3.37 7.96
CA ILE A 170 -25.72 -2.39 8.44
C ILE A 170 -24.69 -2.11 7.33
N THR A 171 -24.50 -0.82 7.03
CA THR A 171 -23.41 -0.38 6.14
C THR A 171 -22.12 -0.25 6.94
N PHE A 172 -21.11 -1.02 6.57
CA PHE A 172 -19.80 -0.99 7.20
C PHE A 172 -18.85 -0.07 6.43
N VAL A 173 -18.23 0.86 7.13
CA VAL A 173 -17.26 1.82 6.55
C VAL A 173 -15.93 1.70 7.28
N GLY A 174 -14.90 1.25 6.56
CA GLY A 174 -13.54 1.24 7.06
C GLY A 174 -12.93 2.64 7.00
N VAL A 175 -12.31 3.09 8.09
CA VAL A 175 -11.68 4.41 8.16
C VAL A 175 -10.18 4.24 8.45
N HIS A 176 -9.34 4.54 7.48
CA HIS A 176 -7.89 4.53 7.68
C HIS A 176 -7.33 5.94 7.84
N VAL A 177 -6.81 6.23 9.02
CA VAL A 177 -6.20 7.54 9.32
C VAL A 177 -4.69 7.38 9.52
N ARG A 178 -3.93 7.85 8.54
CA ARG A 178 -2.48 7.91 8.63
C ARG A 178 -2.03 9.21 9.25
N ARG A 179 -1.37 9.13 10.41
CA ARG A 179 -0.97 10.30 11.17
C ARG A 179 0.36 10.15 11.91
N GLY A 180 0.78 8.95 12.26
CA GLY A 180 1.96 8.65 13.05
C GLY A 180 3.24 9.35 12.56
N ASN A 181 4.13 8.61 11.92
CA ASN A 181 5.42 9.17 11.48
C ASN A 181 5.29 10.25 10.39
N ILE A 182 4.19 10.29 9.62
CA ILE A 182 3.99 11.32 8.58
C ILE A 182 3.81 12.72 9.17
N ALA A 183 3.39 12.82 10.42
CA ALA A 183 3.30 14.09 11.15
C ALA A 183 4.65 14.57 11.73
N ASN A 184 5.73 13.80 11.58
CA ASN A 184 7.05 14.20 12.04
C ASN A 184 7.64 15.28 11.13
N LYS A 185 8.45 16.17 11.72
CA LYS A 185 9.08 17.31 11.02
C LYS A 185 9.76 16.91 9.69
N HIS A 186 10.46 15.79 9.65
CA HIS A 186 11.12 15.31 8.42
C HIS A 186 10.15 15.15 7.24
N PHE A 187 8.99 14.52 7.46
CA PHE A 187 7.98 14.31 6.41
C PHE A 187 7.23 15.60 6.07
N ILE A 188 6.97 16.46 7.07
CA ILE A 188 6.35 17.77 6.85
C ILE A 188 7.29 18.66 6.01
N ASP A 189 8.58 18.70 6.31
CA ASP A 189 9.59 19.46 5.56
C ASP A 189 9.77 18.91 4.13
N PHE A 190 9.59 17.60 3.94
CA PHE A 190 9.56 17.00 2.61
C PHE A 190 8.33 17.40 1.81
N GLY A 191 7.24 17.79 2.50
CA GLY A 191 5.99 18.27 1.93
C GLY A 191 4.83 17.30 2.04
N CYS A 192 4.91 16.30 2.91
CA CYS A 192 3.76 15.45 3.21
C CYS A 192 2.70 16.23 3.97
N MET A 193 1.43 16.00 3.62
CA MET A 193 0.29 16.58 4.32
C MET A 193 -0.37 15.54 5.22
N VAL A 194 -0.92 16.00 6.33
CA VAL A 194 -1.76 15.20 7.23
C VAL A 194 -3.19 15.68 7.07
N ALA A 195 -4.12 14.77 6.84
CA ALA A 195 -5.53 15.13 6.71
C ALA A 195 -6.04 15.79 8.01
N PRO A 196 -6.72 16.95 7.92
CA PRO A 196 -7.28 17.63 9.07
C PRO A 196 -8.52 16.88 9.61
N LYS A 197 -8.92 17.20 10.85
CA LYS A 197 -10.10 16.60 11.48
C LYS A 197 -11.36 16.87 10.66
N GLU A 198 -11.49 18.07 10.15
CA GLU A 198 -12.64 18.57 9.38
C GLU A 198 -12.91 17.70 8.15
N TYR A 199 -11.87 17.19 7.48
CA TYR A 199 -12.03 16.22 6.39
C TYR A 199 -12.64 14.91 6.90
N ILE A 200 -12.15 14.39 8.03
CA ILE A 200 -12.64 13.11 8.58
C ILE A 200 -14.10 13.26 8.99
N ASP A 201 -14.47 14.35 9.64
CA ASP A 201 -15.85 14.65 10.04
C ASP A 201 -16.77 14.75 8.82
N LYS A 202 -16.37 15.51 7.78
CA LYS A 202 -17.13 15.59 6.52
C LYS A 202 -17.32 14.22 5.86
N ALA A 203 -16.27 13.40 5.83
CA ALA A 203 -16.33 12.08 5.22
C ALA A 203 -17.23 11.11 6.01
N ILE A 204 -17.22 11.16 7.34
CA ILE A 204 -18.15 10.42 8.20
C ILE A 204 -19.58 10.89 7.95
N MET A 205 -19.82 12.19 7.94
CA MET A 205 -21.15 12.77 7.70
C MET A 205 -21.69 12.44 6.30
N TYR A 206 -20.82 12.31 5.29
CA TYR A 206 -21.23 11.85 3.97
C TYR A 206 -21.95 10.49 4.07
N PHE A 207 -21.39 9.51 4.77
CA PHE A 207 -22.03 8.19 4.91
C PHE A 207 -23.27 8.23 5.81
N ILE A 208 -23.25 8.97 6.90
CA ILE A 208 -24.43 9.13 7.79
C ILE A 208 -25.61 9.72 7.01
N ASN A 209 -25.38 10.67 6.11
CA ASN A 209 -26.44 11.31 5.33
C ASN A 209 -26.96 10.47 4.15
N ASN A 210 -26.20 9.47 3.69
CA ASN A 210 -26.54 8.66 2.53
C ASN A 210 -26.95 7.22 2.85
N PHE A 211 -26.78 6.77 4.11
CA PHE A 211 -27.10 5.41 4.56
C PHE A 211 -27.78 5.44 5.92
N THR A 212 -28.71 4.53 6.17
CA THR A 212 -29.52 4.53 7.41
C THR A 212 -28.73 4.03 8.63
N ASP A 213 -28.12 2.87 8.51
CA ASP A 213 -27.42 2.20 9.61
C ASP A 213 -25.92 2.06 9.23
N VAL A 214 -25.10 2.95 9.78
CA VAL A 214 -23.66 2.99 9.43
C VAL A 214 -22.82 2.71 10.66
N LEU A 215 -21.89 1.77 10.53
CA LEU A 215 -20.85 1.49 11.52
C LEU A 215 -19.47 1.80 10.92
N PHE A 216 -18.72 2.67 11.60
CA PHE A 216 -17.35 3.03 11.22
C PHE A 216 -16.35 2.26 12.06
N LEU A 217 -15.40 1.59 11.40
CA LEU A 217 -14.25 1.00 12.08
C LEU A 217 -13.00 1.79 11.70
N VAL A 218 -12.32 2.32 12.71
CA VAL A 218 -11.15 3.18 12.55
C VAL A 218 -9.87 2.43 12.88
N CYS A 219 -8.97 2.35 11.90
CA CYS A 219 -7.58 1.92 12.05
C CYS A 219 -6.64 3.10 11.85
N SER A 220 -5.63 3.24 12.72
CA SER A 220 -4.67 4.34 12.64
C SER A 220 -3.32 3.97 13.26
N ASP A 221 -2.25 4.57 12.74
CA ASP A 221 -0.93 4.56 13.37
C ASP A 221 -0.76 5.60 14.49
N ASN A 222 -1.85 6.32 14.87
CA ASN A 222 -1.91 7.25 16.01
C ASN A 222 -3.28 7.20 16.70
N MET A 223 -3.53 6.16 17.47
CA MET A 223 -4.81 5.93 18.14
C MET A 223 -5.12 6.95 19.25
N THR A 224 -4.10 7.53 19.88
CA THR A 224 -4.28 8.60 20.88
C THR A 224 -4.97 9.81 20.25
N TRP A 225 -4.50 10.24 19.09
CA TRP A 225 -5.13 11.33 18.37
C TRP A 225 -6.54 10.98 17.91
N ILE A 226 -6.75 9.77 17.39
CA ILE A 226 -8.04 9.30 16.90
C ILE A 226 -9.10 9.35 17.99
N THR A 227 -8.86 8.75 19.15
CA THR A 227 -9.84 8.69 20.23
C THR A 227 -10.18 10.06 20.84
N ALA A 228 -9.27 11.03 20.70
CA ALA A 228 -9.53 12.41 21.13
C ALA A 228 -10.32 13.23 20.09
N ASN A 229 -10.30 12.85 18.81
CA ASN A 229 -10.83 13.70 17.73
C ASN A 229 -11.96 13.06 16.89
N VAL A 230 -12.11 11.74 16.91
CA VAL A 230 -13.12 11.01 16.14
C VAL A 230 -13.90 10.14 17.11
N ASN A 231 -15.01 10.65 17.67
CA ASN A 231 -15.68 10.05 18.82
C ASN A 231 -17.23 9.94 18.66
N GLN A 232 -17.70 9.85 17.43
CA GLN A 232 -19.12 9.64 17.13
C GLN A 232 -19.62 8.30 17.73
N SER A 233 -20.90 8.19 18.07
CA SER A 233 -21.49 7.04 18.76
C SER A 233 -21.44 5.72 17.97
N ASN A 234 -21.37 5.82 16.65
CA ASN A 234 -21.29 4.69 15.72
C ASN A 234 -19.85 4.43 15.21
N VAL A 235 -18.82 4.95 15.92
CA VAL A 235 -17.42 4.70 15.64
C VAL A 235 -16.88 3.67 16.63
N VAL A 236 -16.19 2.66 16.11
CA VAL A 236 -15.40 1.70 16.86
C VAL A 236 -13.93 1.77 16.45
N TYR A 237 -13.05 1.40 17.35
CA TYR A 237 -11.61 1.56 17.14
C TYR A 237 -10.94 0.20 17.17
N GLU A 238 -10.13 -0.07 16.16
CA GLU A 238 -9.26 -1.24 16.14
C GLU A 238 -7.86 -0.90 16.65
N ARG A 239 -7.32 -1.76 17.52
CA ARG A 239 -6.03 -1.54 18.17
C ARG A 239 -5.25 -2.84 18.33
N GLY A 240 -3.92 -2.74 18.17
CA GLY A 240 -3.02 -3.82 18.59
C GLY A 240 -2.83 -4.93 17.59
N ASN A 241 -3.39 -4.83 16.40
CA ASN A 241 -3.17 -5.80 15.35
C ASN A 241 -1.89 -5.52 14.55
N SER A 242 -1.49 -6.54 13.81
CA SER A 242 -0.48 -6.39 12.77
C SER A 242 -1.05 -5.67 11.53
N PRO A 243 -0.20 -4.99 10.74
CA PRO A 243 -0.66 -4.25 9.57
C PRO A 243 -1.44 -5.09 8.55
N GLU A 244 -1.10 -6.38 8.39
CA GLU A 244 -1.81 -7.28 7.49
C GLU A 244 -3.22 -7.59 7.97
N VAL A 245 -3.44 -7.72 9.28
CA VAL A 245 -4.77 -7.94 9.86
C VAL A 245 -5.61 -6.68 9.70
N ASP A 246 -5.09 -5.49 10.02
CA ASP A 246 -5.77 -4.22 9.80
C ASP A 246 -6.14 -4.01 8.33
N MET A 247 -5.23 -4.35 7.40
CA MET A 247 -5.51 -4.27 5.96
C MET A 247 -6.65 -5.22 5.58
N SER A 248 -6.63 -6.45 6.10
CA SER A 248 -7.68 -7.45 5.84
C SER A 248 -9.02 -7.00 6.40
N VAL A 249 -9.06 -6.45 7.63
CA VAL A 249 -10.28 -5.90 8.24
C VAL A 249 -10.89 -4.79 7.36
N LEU A 250 -10.08 -3.78 7.02
CA LEU A 250 -10.53 -2.63 6.23
C LEU A 250 -11.01 -3.03 4.83
N SER A 251 -10.39 -4.05 4.24
CA SER A 251 -10.72 -4.51 2.88
C SER A 251 -12.01 -5.35 2.80
N GLN A 252 -12.60 -5.74 3.93
CA GLN A 252 -13.85 -6.51 3.97
C GLN A 252 -15.08 -5.63 4.20
N TYR A 253 -14.92 -4.32 4.28
CA TYR A 253 -16.02 -3.39 4.46
C TYR A 253 -16.63 -2.92 3.14
N ASN A 254 -17.88 -2.42 3.21
CA ASN A 254 -18.62 -1.98 2.02
C ASN A 254 -18.00 -0.75 1.38
N HIS A 255 -17.49 0.18 2.21
CA HIS A 255 -16.98 1.48 1.80
C HIS A 255 -15.74 1.85 2.62
N THR A 256 -14.98 2.86 2.16
CA THR A 256 -13.74 3.23 2.84
C THR A 256 -13.52 4.74 2.85
N ILE A 257 -13.11 5.27 4.00
CA ILE A 257 -12.56 6.63 4.16
C ILE A 257 -11.05 6.50 4.32
N ILE A 258 -10.28 7.14 3.45
CA ILE A 258 -8.83 7.13 3.52
C ILE A 258 -8.27 8.53 3.61
N THR A 259 -7.24 8.70 4.40
CA THR A 259 -6.52 9.98 4.47
C THR A 259 -5.42 10.03 3.41
N VAL A 260 -4.19 9.73 3.77
CA VAL A 260 -3.03 9.76 2.88
C VAL A 260 -2.23 8.47 2.96
N GLY A 261 -1.38 8.24 1.95
CA GLY A 261 -0.46 7.10 1.91
C GLY A 261 -1.06 5.84 1.27
N THR A 262 -0.17 4.89 1.05
CA THR A 262 -0.44 3.69 0.23
C THR A 262 -1.22 2.60 0.94
N PHE A 263 -1.20 2.56 2.27
CA PHE A 263 -1.92 1.54 3.04
C PHE A 263 -3.44 1.70 2.88
N GLY A 264 -3.97 2.90 3.18
CA GLY A 264 -5.39 3.20 2.99
C GLY A 264 -5.82 3.07 1.52
N TRP A 265 -4.94 3.46 0.59
CA TRP A 265 -5.19 3.30 -0.84
C TRP A 265 -5.51 1.84 -1.19
N TRP A 266 -4.68 0.90 -0.73
CA TRP A 266 -4.88 -0.53 -0.99
C TRP A 266 -6.08 -1.11 -0.25
N ALA A 267 -6.33 -0.70 0.99
CA ALA A 267 -7.53 -1.10 1.72
C ALA A 267 -8.80 -0.73 0.94
N GLY A 268 -8.91 0.53 0.48
CA GLY A 268 -10.03 0.99 -0.36
C GLY A 268 -10.11 0.27 -1.71
N PHE A 269 -8.98 0.06 -2.40
CA PHE A 269 -8.95 -0.61 -3.69
C PHE A 269 -9.42 -2.07 -3.63
N ILE A 270 -9.07 -2.81 -2.56
CA ILE A 270 -9.50 -4.20 -2.37
C ILE A 270 -10.97 -4.23 -1.93
N ALA A 271 -11.37 -3.38 -0.98
CA ALA A 271 -12.75 -3.29 -0.49
C ALA A 271 -13.73 -2.98 -1.63
N GLY A 272 -13.40 -2.04 -2.49
CA GLY A 272 -14.33 -1.52 -3.49
C GLY A 272 -15.37 -0.59 -2.88
N GLY A 273 -16.55 -0.46 -3.52
CA GLY A 273 -17.61 0.43 -3.07
C GLY A 273 -17.25 1.91 -3.20
N ILE A 274 -17.82 2.76 -2.33
CA ILE A 274 -17.52 4.20 -2.30
C ILE A 274 -16.25 4.42 -1.50
N ILE A 275 -15.27 5.07 -2.12
CA ILE A 275 -14.03 5.45 -1.45
C ILE A 275 -13.93 6.97 -1.41
N LEU A 276 -13.88 7.52 -0.19
CA LEU A 276 -13.61 8.94 0.06
C LEU A 276 -12.13 9.10 0.41
N TYR A 277 -11.45 10.06 -0.23
CA TYR A 277 -10.05 10.32 0.03
C TYR A 277 -9.76 11.81 0.27
N TYR A 278 -8.76 12.10 1.10
CA TYR A 278 -8.25 13.47 1.28
C TYR A 278 -7.45 13.90 0.06
N LYS A 279 -7.90 14.94 -0.63
CA LYS A 279 -7.38 15.31 -1.96
C LYS A 279 -6.05 16.08 -1.96
N HIS A 280 -5.50 16.42 -0.78
CA HIS A 280 -4.25 17.18 -0.64
C HIS A 280 -3.14 16.35 0.04
N PRO A 281 -2.59 15.30 -0.60
CA PRO A 281 -1.56 14.44 0.02
C PRO A 281 -0.21 15.13 0.15
N ALA A 282 0.02 16.20 -0.62
CA ALA A 282 1.29 16.92 -0.69
C ALA A 282 1.09 18.44 -0.70
N LYS A 283 1.98 19.15 0.02
CA LYS A 283 2.02 20.63 0.04
C LYS A 283 2.46 21.15 -1.33
N GLU A 284 1.71 22.09 -1.89
CA GLU A 284 2.06 22.73 -3.17
C GLU A 284 3.46 23.35 -3.13
N GLY A 285 4.20 23.23 -4.25
CA GLY A 285 5.58 23.69 -4.38
C GLY A 285 6.64 22.81 -3.68
N SER A 286 6.23 21.84 -2.85
CA SER A 286 7.16 20.98 -2.10
C SER A 286 7.89 19.97 -2.97
N ARG A 287 8.96 19.36 -2.39
CA ARG A 287 9.67 18.23 -3.03
C ARG A 287 8.75 17.05 -3.25
N PHE A 288 7.89 16.72 -2.29
CA PHE A 288 6.96 15.59 -2.40
C PHE A 288 5.91 15.82 -3.49
N ARG A 289 5.40 17.06 -3.65
CA ARG A 289 4.44 17.41 -4.71
C ARG A 289 4.96 17.11 -6.12
N LYS A 290 6.26 17.25 -6.35
CA LYS A 290 6.90 16.98 -7.64
C LYS A 290 6.85 15.51 -8.08
N HIS A 291 6.58 14.59 -7.14
CA HIS A 291 6.43 13.16 -7.44
C HIS A 291 5.05 12.78 -7.98
N PHE A 292 4.08 13.68 -7.91
CA PHE A 292 2.72 13.44 -8.44
C PHE A 292 2.51 14.07 -9.83
N SER A 293 1.51 13.57 -10.57
CA SER A 293 0.94 14.27 -11.72
C SER A 293 0.29 15.58 -11.29
N LYS A 294 0.00 16.48 -12.25
CA LYS A 294 -0.55 17.81 -11.96
C LYS A 294 -1.86 17.77 -11.17
N ASP A 295 -2.70 16.79 -11.47
CA ASP A 295 -4.04 16.60 -10.93
C ASP A 295 -4.20 15.39 -10.03
N TYR A 296 -3.10 14.76 -9.62
CA TYR A 296 -3.06 13.50 -8.87
C TYR A 296 -3.73 12.30 -9.57
N SER A 297 -4.14 12.40 -10.84
CA SER A 297 -4.85 11.36 -11.59
C SER A 297 -4.03 10.08 -11.83
N ASP A 298 -2.70 10.14 -11.70
CA ASP A 298 -1.86 8.95 -11.76
C ASP A 298 -1.89 8.14 -10.46
N PHE A 299 -2.22 8.78 -9.34
CA PHE A 299 -2.20 8.18 -8.01
C PHE A 299 -3.60 7.71 -7.57
N TYR A 300 -4.60 8.58 -7.58
CA TYR A 300 -5.95 8.21 -7.16
C TYR A 300 -6.68 7.45 -8.27
N TYR A 301 -7.37 6.37 -7.86
CA TYR A 301 -8.08 5.49 -8.78
C TYR A 301 -9.35 6.18 -9.31
N PRO A 302 -9.71 5.98 -10.59
CA PRO A 302 -10.93 6.56 -11.17
C PRO A 302 -12.19 6.15 -10.41
N GLY A 303 -13.13 7.08 -10.27
CA GLY A 303 -14.39 6.88 -9.56
C GLY A 303 -14.32 7.09 -8.04
N TRP A 304 -13.14 7.28 -7.45
CA TRP A 304 -13.00 7.69 -6.06
C TRP A 304 -13.37 9.16 -5.87
N ILE A 305 -13.90 9.51 -4.69
CA ILE A 305 -14.40 10.86 -4.38
C ILE A 305 -13.36 11.60 -3.52
N GLY A 306 -12.78 12.65 -4.07
CA GLY A 306 -11.85 13.52 -3.36
C GLY A 306 -12.58 14.57 -2.54
N MET A 307 -12.23 14.71 -1.25
CA MET A 307 -12.79 15.69 -0.31
C MET A 307 -11.69 16.47 0.40
N GLU A 308 -12.04 17.63 0.98
CA GLU A 308 -11.19 18.49 1.80
C GLU A 308 -11.87 19.00 3.04
#